data_ee58b906727cd775dab1b7a9e7b1f355
#
_entry.id   ee58b906727cd775dab1b7a9e7b1f355
#
_cell.length_a   1.000
_cell.length_b   1.000
_cell.length_c   1.000
_cell.angle_alpha   90.00
_cell.angle_beta   90.00
_cell.angle_gamma   90.00
#
_symmetry.space_group_name_H-M   'P 1'
#
loop_
_entity.id
_entity.type
_entity.pdbx_description
1 polymer ?
#
loop_
_entity_poly.entity_id
_entity_poly.type
_entity_poly.pdbx_seq_one_letter_code
_entity_poly.pdbx_strand_id
1 'polypeptide(L)'
;MKIVVIGGSGLIGSKLVTKLREQGHEAVAASPKSGINTLTGEGLAEALKGAAAVVDVSNSPSWEDSDVMKFFETSTRNLLASETAAGVRHHVALSVVGSERMLESGYFRAKIAQENLIKASSIPYSIVRATQFFEFVKGIADISTEGNKVRLPHVLFQPMAADDVASAVGKVAMGTPVNGTVEVGGPEKFRLDEVVRRGLAAWTDSREVVADPHARYYGIEVSERTLVPGDDARLGETRFETWLTLPASKAAAAALVHSFPVPLAFVVRRLENSRSMLPPILPARPTAALVKTRPAPRFARG
;
A
#
# COMPACT_ATOMS: atom_id res chain seq x y z
N MET A 1 28.57 6.71 10.89
CA MET A 1 27.94 7.88 10.23
C MET A 1 26.58 8.16 10.86
N LYS A 2 26.12 9.42 10.83
CA LYS A 2 24.77 9.77 11.27
C LYS A 2 23.79 9.54 10.11
N ILE A 3 22.72 8.79 10.35
CA ILE A 3 21.65 8.48 9.39
C ILE A 3 20.32 8.84 10.05
N VAL A 4 19.53 9.70 9.41
CA VAL A 4 18.19 10.07 9.90
C VAL A 4 17.14 9.25 9.15
N VAL A 5 16.29 8.55 9.89
CA VAL A 5 15.25 7.68 9.34
C VAL A 5 13.89 8.35 9.56
N ILE A 6 13.34 8.93 8.50
CA ILE A 6 11.98 9.49 8.48
C ILE A 6 10.97 8.34 8.44
N GLY A 7 9.98 8.37 9.31
CA GLY A 7 9.12 7.22 9.56
C GLY A 7 9.78 6.15 10.46
N GLY A 8 10.82 6.55 11.23
CA GLY A 8 11.64 5.67 12.05
C GLY A 8 10.91 4.88 13.14
N SER A 9 9.66 5.21 13.45
CA SER A 9 8.81 4.46 14.39
C SER A 9 7.85 3.47 13.70
N GLY A 10 7.83 3.42 12.35
CA GLY A 10 6.96 2.53 11.56
C GLY A 10 7.52 1.11 11.41
N LEU A 11 6.80 0.28 10.66
CA LEU A 11 7.14 -1.14 10.42
C LEU A 11 8.58 -1.31 9.90
N ILE A 12 8.93 -0.60 8.84
CA ILE A 12 10.27 -0.69 8.25
C ILE A 12 11.26 0.18 9.04
N GLY A 13 10.85 1.39 9.42
CA GLY A 13 11.75 2.36 10.06
C GLY A 13 12.32 1.86 11.38
N SER A 14 11.52 1.25 12.26
CA SER A 14 11.99 0.74 13.54
C SER A 14 13.03 -0.38 13.37
N LYS A 15 12.80 -1.30 12.43
CA LYS A 15 13.72 -2.39 12.09
C LYS A 15 15.02 -1.82 11.50
N LEU A 16 14.91 -0.85 10.59
CA LEU A 16 16.06 -0.18 9.99
C LEU A 16 16.93 0.54 11.04
N VAL A 17 16.29 1.31 11.92
CA VAL A 17 17.01 2.01 13.01
C VAL A 17 17.78 1.02 13.90
N THR A 18 17.14 -0.10 14.26
CA THR A 18 17.81 -1.15 15.05
C THR A 18 19.03 -1.72 14.31
N LYS A 19 18.84 -2.14 13.05
CA LYS A 19 19.93 -2.72 12.24
C LYS A 19 21.09 -1.75 12.03
N LEU A 20 20.82 -0.47 11.78
CA LEU A 20 21.86 0.54 11.61
C LEU A 20 22.66 0.76 12.91
N ARG A 21 21.99 0.77 14.08
CA ARG A 21 22.65 0.88 15.39
C ARG A 21 23.51 -0.33 15.72
N GLU A 22 23.04 -1.55 15.42
CA GLU A 22 23.80 -2.79 15.56
C GLU A 22 25.08 -2.78 14.73
N GLN A 23 25.07 -2.07 13.59
CA GLN A 23 26.22 -1.89 12.71
C GLN A 23 27.13 -0.71 13.10
N GLY A 24 26.90 -0.09 14.26
CA GLY A 24 27.72 1.00 14.81
C GLY A 24 27.44 2.38 14.21
N HIS A 25 26.27 2.58 13.56
CA HIS A 25 25.87 3.89 13.04
C HIS A 25 25.03 4.66 14.06
N GLU A 26 25.12 5.99 14.03
CA GLU A 26 24.19 6.87 14.72
C GLU A 26 22.89 6.94 13.92
N ALA A 27 21.90 6.13 14.28
CA ALA A 27 20.60 6.13 13.62
C ALA A 27 19.57 6.91 14.45
N VAL A 28 19.04 7.99 13.87
CA VAL A 28 18.01 8.86 14.47
C VAL A 28 16.64 8.44 13.93
N ALA A 29 15.75 7.99 14.81
CA ALA A 29 14.36 7.72 14.47
C ALA A 29 13.56 9.01 14.44
N ALA A 30 13.20 9.50 13.26
CA ALA A 30 12.44 10.73 13.07
C ALA A 30 10.96 10.43 12.77
N SER A 31 10.08 11.00 13.59
CA SER A 31 8.63 10.89 13.43
C SER A 31 7.93 12.03 14.20
N PRO A 32 6.65 12.31 13.94
CA PRO A 32 5.90 13.29 14.73
C PRO A 32 5.93 13.01 16.23
N LYS A 33 6.00 11.73 16.65
CA LYS A 33 6.12 11.34 18.06
C LYS A 33 7.45 11.76 18.70
N SER A 34 8.49 11.95 17.90
CA SER A 34 9.80 12.45 18.35
C SER A 34 10.00 13.97 18.09
N GLY A 35 8.91 14.70 17.78
CA GLY A 35 8.97 16.15 17.52
C GLY A 35 9.51 16.51 16.14
N ILE A 36 9.54 15.55 15.19
CA ILE A 36 10.05 15.78 13.84
C ILE A 36 8.90 15.56 12.83
N ASN A 37 8.43 16.64 12.21
CA ASN A 37 7.28 16.63 11.33
C ASN A 37 7.66 17.12 9.93
N THR A 38 7.67 16.24 8.95
CA THR A 38 8.00 16.56 7.56
C THR A 38 6.95 17.43 6.86
N LEU A 39 5.67 17.42 7.32
CA LEU A 39 4.65 18.27 6.73
C LEU A 39 4.77 19.74 7.12
N THR A 40 5.22 20.01 8.33
CA THR A 40 5.41 21.38 8.83
C THR A 40 6.86 21.87 8.78
N GLY A 41 7.82 20.96 8.62
CA GLY A 41 9.25 21.25 8.72
C GLY A 41 9.78 21.31 10.15
N GLU A 42 8.91 21.15 11.15
CA GLU A 42 9.29 21.20 12.56
C GLU A 42 10.31 20.14 12.92
N GLY A 43 11.38 20.51 13.61
CA GLY A 43 12.44 19.63 14.09
C GLY A 43 13.40 19.11 13.00
N LEU A 44 13.14 19.35 11.70
CA LEU A 44 13.98 18.84 10.62
C LEU A 44 15.40 19.40 10.65
N ALA A 45 15.57 20.70 10.80
CA ALA A 45 16.88 21.33 10.78
C ALA A 45 17.83 20.77 11.85
N GLU A 46 17.33 20.59 13.08
CA GLU A 46 18.13 20.02 14.16
C GLU A 46 18.39 18.52 13.96
N ALA A 47 17.38 17.76 13.53
CA ALA A 47 17.53 16.33 13.27
C ALA A 47 18.58 16.05 12.18
N LEU A 48 18.61 16.86 11.12
CA LEU A 48 19.48 16.69 9.96
C LEU A 48 20.89 17.24 10.16
N LYS A 49 21.16 17.99 11.22
CA LYS A 49 22.48 18.53 11.50
C LYS A 49 23.54 17.42 11.59
N GLY A 50 24.52 17.47 10.68
CA GLY A 50 25.58 16.47 10.58
C GLY A 50 25.14 15.12 10.01
N ALA A 51 23.94 14.98 9.48
CA ALA A 51 23.49 13.76 8.83
C ALA A 51 24.24 13.52 7.52
N ALA A 52 24.78 12.32 7.35
CA ALA A 52 25.42 11.89 6.13
C ALA A 52 24.41 11.39 5.10
N ALA A 53 23.35 10.72 5.58
CA ALA A 53 22.27 10.21 4.77
C ALA A 53 20.91 10.39 5.47
N VAL A 54 19.87 10.51 4.68
CA VAL A 54 18.46 10.50 5.11
C VAL A 54 17.75 9.34 4.43
N VAL A 55 16.96 8.62 5.20
CA VAL A 55 16.15 7.50 4.67
C VAL A 55 14.68 7.78 4.93
N ASP A 56 13.91 8.00 3.87
CA ASP A 56 12.47 8.20 3.96
C ASP A 56 11.72 6.89 3.74
N VAL A 57 11.21 6.33 4.84
CA VAL A 57 10.30 5.19 4.86
C VAL A 57 8.94 5.58 5.46
N SER A 58 8.62 6.86 5.41
CA SER A 58 7.34 7.38 5.90
C SER A 58 6.19 6.97 4.97
N ASN A 59 4.98 6.98 5.53
CA ASN A 59 3.75 6.72 4.78
C ASN A 59 2.65 7.68 5.21
N SER A 60 1.70 7.94 4.31
CA SER A 60 0.54 8.77 4.61
C SER A 60 -0.33 8.12 5.68
N PRO A 61 -0.84 8.90 6.64
CA PRO A 61 -1.83 8.42 7.61
C PRO A 61 -3.24 8.31 7.01
N SER A 62 -3.48 8.88 5.82
CA SER A 62 -4.73 8.82 5.07
C SER A 62 -4.55 8.01 3.79
N TRP A 63 -5.64 7.46 3.27
CA TRP A 63 -5.72 6.77 1.99
C TRP A 63 -6.58 7.51 0.95
N GLU A 64 -7.15 8.65 1.33
CA GLU A 64 -7.86 9.52 0.39
C GLU A 64 -6.85 10.11 -0.61
N ASP A 65 -7.17 10.01 -1.90
CA ASP A 65 -6.25 10.35 -3.01
C ASP A 65 -5.61 11.74 -2.85
N SER A 66 -6.42 12.74 -2.45
CA SER A 66 -5.94 14.12 -2.25
C SER A 66 -4.98 14.24 -1.06
N ASP A 67 -5.27 13.54 0.04
CA ASP A 67 -4.47 13.59 1.25
C ASP A 67 -3.13 12.89 1.05
N VAL A 68 -3.17 11.72 0.40
CA VAL A 68 -1.96 10.95 0.07
C VAL A 68 -1.04 11.76 -0.84
N MET A 69 -1.59 12.38 -1.89
CA MET A 69 -0.82 13.23 -2.80
C MET A 69 -0.21 14.41 -2.04
N LYS A 70 -1.00 15.13 -1.26
CA LYS A 70 -0.56 16.26 -0.45
C LYS A 70 0.54 15.84 0.54
N PHE A 71 0.37 14.67 1.19
CA PHE A 71 1.36 14.14 2.11
C PHE A 71 2.71 13.95 1.42
N PHE A 72 2.77 13.16 0.38
CA PHE A 72 4.04 12.83 -0.28
C PHE A 72 4.69 14.05 -0.94
N GLU A 73 3.93 14.90 -1.60
CA GLU A 73 4.50 16.12 -2.20
C GLU A 73 5.04 17.08 -1.14
N THR A 74 4.25 17.39 -0.10
CA THR A 74 4.65 18.36 0.93
C THR A 74 5.83 17.86 1.75
N SER A 75 5.73 16.62 2.26
CA SER A 75 6.80 16.04 3.07
C SER A 75 8.12 15.94 2.31
N THR A 76 8.07 15.51 1.06
CA THR A 76 9.28 15.37 0.23
C THR A 76 9.91 16.71 -0.08
N ARG A 77 9.14 17.75 -0.45
CA ARG A 77 9.67 19.11 -0.69
C ARG A 77 10.34 19.67 0.55
N ASN A 78 9.68 19.60 1.71
CA ASN A 78 10.23 20.08 2.96
C ASN A 78 11.51 19.34 3.36
N LEU A 79 11.51 18.02 3.16
CA LEU A 79 12.65 17.18 3.49
C LEU A 79 13.86 17.51 2.60
N LEU A 80 13.68 17.52 1.28
CA LEU A 80 14.74 17.85 0.32
C LEU A 80 15.30 19.27 0.54
N ALA A 81 14.46 20.27 0.85
CA ALA A 81 14.91 21.61 1.18
C ALA A 81 15.77 21.63 2.45
N SER A 82 15.33 20.91 3.49
CA SER A 82 16.07 20.81 4.75
C SER A 82 17.38 20.03 4.62
N GLU A 83 17.39 18.98 3.81
CA GLU A 83 18.57 18.18 3.47
C GLU A 83 19.62 19.02 2.72
N THR A 84 19.18 19.81 1.74
CA THR A 84 20.05 20.74 1.01
C THR A 84 20.71 21.72 1.96
N ALA A 85 19.93 22.33 2.86
CA ALA A 85 20.45 23.27 3.85
C ALA A 85 21.42 22.64 4.85
N ALA A 86 21.21 21.36 5.20
CA ALA A 86 22.05 20.61 6.12
C ALA A 86 23.28 19.95 5.44
N GLY A 87 23.40 20.01 4.12
CA GLY A 87 24.49 19.39 3.37
C GLY A 87 24.45 17.87 3.37
N VAL A 88 23.24 17.27 3.40
CA VAL A 88 23.05 15.82 3.29
C VAL A 88 23.53 15.34 1.92
N ARG A 89 24.24 14.22 1.90
CA ARG A 89 24.91 13.71 0.69
C ARG A 89 24.24 12.48 0.07
N HIS A 90 23.22 11.94 0.70
CA HIS A 90 22.47 10.78 0.19
C HIS A 90 21.04 10.80 0.71
N HIS A 91 20.08 10.99 -0.18
CA HIS A 91 18.66 10.77 0.08
C HIS A 91 18.27 9.38 -0.36
N VAL A 92 17.66 8.59 0.50
CA VAL A 92 17.14 7.24 0.17
C VAL A 92 15.65 7.23 0.42
N ALA A 93 14.87 6.85 -0.57
CA ALA A 93 13.41 6.69 -0.42
C ALA A 93 12.98 5.25 -0.65
N LEU A 94 12.10 4.75 0.23
CA LEU A 94 11.41 3.49 0.00
C LEU A 94 10.17 3.74 -0.86
N SER A 95 10.10 3.07 -1.99
CA SER A 95 8.97 3.09 -2.93
C SER A 95 8.48 1.67 -3.21
N VAL A 96 7.60 1.48 -4.19
CA VAL A 96 6.93 0.20 -4.45
C VAL A 96 7.19 -0.25 -5.89
N VAL A 97 7.51 -1.53 -6.05
CA VAL A 97 7.61 -2.18 -7.37
C VAL A 97 6.27 -2.08 -8.08
N GLY A 98 6.29 -1.68 -9.35
CA GLY A 98 5.10 -1.58 -10.18
C GLY A 98 4.27 -0.31 -9.97
N SER A 99 4.75 0.68 -9.22
CA SER A 99 4.00 1.94 -9.01
C SER A 99 3.58 2.59 -10.33
N GLU A 100 4.42 2.54 -11.37
CA GLU A 100 4.12 3.08 -12.70
C GLU A 100 3.05 2.28 -13.47
N ARG A 101 2.76 1.07 -13.04
CA ARG A 101 1.75 0.17 -13.65
C ARG A 101 0.40 0.21 -12.93
N MET A 102 0.29 0.94 -11.82
CA MET A 102 -0.88 0.98 -10.94
C MET A 102 -1.42 2.40 -10.74
N LEU A 103 -1.36 3.23 -11.78
CA LEU A 103 -1.73 4.66 -11.71
C LEU A 103 -3.23 4.93 -11.54
N GLU A 104 -4.08 3.92 -11.59
CA GLU A 104 -5.48 4.04 -11.19
C GLU A 104 -5.63 4.43 -9.71
N SER A 105 -4.69 4.03 -8.85
CA SER A 105 -4.67 4.37 -7.42
C SER A 105 -3.98 5.71 -7.15
N GLY A 106 -4.60 6.55 -6.33
CA GLY A 106 -4.00 7.79 -5.84
C GLY A 106 -2.71 7.56 -5.07
N TYR A 107 -2.63 6.46 -4.32
CA TYR A 107 -1.41 6.10 -3.61
C TYR A 107 -0.20 5.91 -4.54
N PHE A 108 -0.35 5.13 -5.61
CA PHE A 108 0.76 4.92 -6.54
C PHE A 108 1.08 6.16 -7.37
N ARG A 109 0.07 6.98 -7.72
CA ARG A 109 0.33 8.31 -8.32
C ARG A 109 1.16 9.18 -7.39
N ALA A 110 0.85 9.21 -6.10
CA ALA A 110 1.59 9.98 -5.11
C ALA A 110 3.02 9.46 -4.90
N LYS A 111 3.23 8.13 -4.93
CA LYS A 111 4.58 7.55 -4.90
C LYS A 111 5.40 7.93 -6.13
N ILE A 112 4.83 7.95 -7.31
CA ILE A 112 5.50 8.43 -8.52
C ILE A 112 5.79 9.94 -8.43
N ALA A 113 4.88 10.75 -7.88
CA ALA A 113 5.13 12.17 -7.64
C ALA A 113 6.31 12.38 -6.68
N GLN A 114 6.38 11.60 -5.58
CA GLN A 114 7.53 11.59 -4.66
C GLN A 114 8.83 11.26 -5.40
N GLU A 115 8.86 10.17 -6.15
CA GLU A 115 10.05 9.78 -6.92
C GLU A 115 10.50 10.87 -7.89
N ASN A 116 9.56 11.54 -8.57
CA ASN A 116 9.87 12.62 -9.52
C ASN A 116 10.47 13.84 -8.83
N LEU A 117 9.99 14.21 -7.64
CA LEU A 117 10.56 15.28 -6.83
C LEU A 117 12.01 14.97 -6.41
N ILE A 118 12.27 13.74 -5.99
CA ILE A 118 13.61 13.27 -5.63
C ILE A 118 14.54 13.31 -6.84
N LYS A 119 14.12 12.78 -7.97
CA LYS A 119 14.89 12.77 -9.23
C LYS A 119 15.22 14.18 -9.75
N ALA A 120 14.34 15.15 -9.50
CA ALA A 120 14.53 16.55 -9.89
C ALA A 120 15.39 17.34 -8.90
N SER A 121 15.73 16.79 -7.74
CA SER A 121 16.56 17.46 -6.73
C SER A 121 18.05 17.39 -7.11
N SER A 122 18.85 18.30 -6.49
CA SER A 122 20.31 18.27 -6.64
C SER A 122 21.01 17.32 -5.65
N ILE A 123 20.26 16.68 -4.75
CA ILE A 123 20.81 15.79 -3.74
C ILE A 123 21.07 14.42 -4.39
N PRO A 124 22.26 13.83 -4.22
CA PRO A 124 22.50 12.45 -4.65
C PRO A 124 21.50 11.50 -3.97
N TYR A 125 20.89 10.61 -4.75
CA TYR A 125 19.76 9.81 -4.25
C TYR A 125 19.81 8.34 -4.63
N SER A 126 19.02 7.54 -3.93
CA SER A 126 18.68 6.16 -4.32
C SER A 126 17.21 5.90 -3.99
N ILE A 127 16.45 5.42 -4.96
CA ILE A 127 15.06 4.99 -4.76
C ILE A 127 15.06 3.47 -4.66
N VAL A 128 14.62 2.93 -3.53
CA VAL A 128 14.46 1.50 -3.32
C VAL A 128 13.00 1.15 -3.54
N ARG A 129 12.67 0.51 -4.64
CA ARG A 129 11.35 -0.06 -4.88
C ARG A 129 11.29 -1.48 -4.34
N ALA A 130 10.51 -1.69 -3.30
CA ALA A 130 10.29 -3.01 -2.72
C ALA A 130 9.00 -3.62 -3.26
N THR A 131 8.96 -4.95 -3.36
CA THR A 131 7.71 -5.68 -3.54
C THR A 131 6.86 -5.62 -2.27
N GLN A 132 5.65 -6.14 -2.30
CA GLN A 132 4.76 -6.17 -1.14
C GLN A 132 5.36 -6.99 0.00
N PHE A 133 4.90 -6.73 1.24
CA PHE A 133 5.46 -7.38 2.41
C PHE A 133 4.60 -8.55 2.88
N PHE A 134 5.23 -9.58 3.45
CA PHE A 134 4.52 -10.70 4.08
C PHE A 134 3.53 -10.23 5.14
N GLU A 135 3.88 -9.18 5.86
CA GLU A 135 3.05 -8.55 6.90
C GLU A 135 1.70 -8.02 6.37
N PHE A 136 1.55 -7.84 5.06
CA PHE A 136 0.32 -7.35 4.43
C PHE A 136 -0.59 -8.46 3.90
N VAL A 137 -0.15 -9.71 3.89
CA VAL A 137 -0.92 -10.84 3.34
C VAL A 137 -2.29 -10.99 4.00
N LYS A 138 -2.37 -10.83 5.34
CA LYS A 138 -3.65 -10.85 6.06
C LYS A 138 -4.57 -9.70 5.66
N GLY A 139 -4.02 -8.48 5.56
CA GLY A 139 -4.76 -7.29 5.11
C GLY A 139 -5.27 -7.44 3.67
N ILE A 140 -4.48 -8.02 2.77
CA ILE A 140 -4.92 -8.33 1.39
C ILE A 140 -6.12 -9.29 1.42
N ALA A 141 -6.06 -10.34 2.26
CA ALA A 141 -7.19 -11.25 2.44
C ALA A 141 -8.43 -10.52 2.94
N ASP A 142 -8.27 -9.67 3.96
CA ASP A 142 -9.40 -9.00 4.62
C ASP A 142 -10.15 -8.06 3.67
N ILE A 143 -9.43 -7.25 2.89
CA ILE A 143 -10.07 -6.33 1.92
C ILE A 143 -10.67 -7.05 0.71
N SER A 144 -10.20 -8.26 0.41
CA SER A 144 -10.67 -9.08 -0.72
C SER A 144 -11.77 -10.05 -0.31
N THR A 145 -12.28 -9.96 0.93
CA THR A 145 -13.28 -10.88 1.47
C THR A 145 -14.70 -10.45 1.13
N GLU A 146 -15.48 -11.39 0.61
CA GLU A 146 -16.92 -11.30 0.37
C GLU A 146 -17.63 -12.48 1.05
N GLY A 147 -18.37 -12.21 2.12
CA GLY A 147 -18.92 -13.28 2.97
C GLY A 147 -17.81 -14.13 3.57
N ASN A 148 -17.72 -15.41 3.19
CA ASN A 148 -16.65 -16.32 3.63
C ASN A 148 -15.61 -16.60 2.52
N LYS A 149 -15.62 -15.82 1.44
CA LYS A 149 -14.71 -16.02 0.30
C LYS A 149 -13.76 -14.85 0.12
N VAL A 150 -12.48 -15.16 -0.03
CA VAL A 150 -11.44 -14.20 -0.41
C VAL A 150 -11.21 -14.31 -1.91
N ARG A 151 -11.63 -13.30 -2.69
CA ARG A 151 -11.50 -13.30 -4.15
C ARG A 151 -10.26 -12.55 -4.58
N LEU A 152 -9.35 -13.21 -5.29
CA LEU A 152 -8.05 -12.67 -5.66
C LEU A 152 -7.72 -12.95 -7.13
N PRO A 153 -7.03 -12.04 -7.82
CA PRO A 153 -6.52 -12.30 -9.14
C PRO A 153 -5.40 -13.34 -9.09
N HIS A 154 -5.38 -14.26 -10.06
CA HIS A 154 -4.36 -15.31 -10.17
C HIS A 154 -3.13 -14.82 -10.92
N VAL A 155 -2.43 -13.84 -10.36
CA VAL A 155 -1.25 -13.19 -10.94
C VAL A 155 0.02 -13.52 -10.15
N LEU A 156 1.19 -13.31 -10.77
CA LEU A 156 2.46 -13.45 -10.07
C LEU A 156 2.61 -12.44 -8.95
N PHE A 157 3.13 -12.90 -7.83
CA PHE A 157 3.32 -12.15 -6.60
C PHE A 157 4.64 -12.58 -5.94
N GLN A 158 5.51 -11.62 -5.62
CA GLN A 158 6.84 -11.91 -5.06
C GLN A 158 7.07 -11.12 -3.78
N PRO A 159 6.29 -11.36 -2.73
CA PRO A 159 6.36 -10.60 -1.50
C PRO A 159 7.64 -10.92 -0.71
N MET A 160 8.03 -10.02 0.20
CA MET A 160 9.24 -10.16 1.01
C MET A 160 8.98 -9.80 2.48
N ALA A 161 9.83 -10.27 3.39
CA ALA A 161 9.74 -9.91 4.81
C ALA A 161 10.13 -8.44 5.03
N ALA A 162 9.43 -7.76 5.94
CA ALA A 162 9.77 -6.39 6.34
C ALA A 162 11.22 -6.26 6.89
N ASP A 163 11.74 -7.32 7.49
CA ASP A 163 13.14 -7.38 7.94
C ASP A 163 14.14 -7.35 6.78
N ASP A 164 13.83 -8.04 5.67
CA ASP A 164 14.65 -8.03 4.46
C ASP A 164 14.58 -6.68 3.76
N VAL A 165 13.38 -6.04 3.74
CA VAL A 165 13.23 -4.65 3.24
C VAL A 165 14.12 -3.70 4.03
N ALA A 166 14.08 -3.74 5.36
CA ALA A 166 14.90 -2.90 6.22
C ALA A 166 16.40 -3.14 5.97
N SER A 167 16.81 -4.40 5.78
CA SER A 167 18.19 -4.76 5.46
C SER A 167 18.62 -4.21 4.10
N ALA A 168 17.76 -4.34 3.08
CA ALA A 168 18.05 -3.84 1.73
C ALA A 168 18.17 -2.31 1.70
N VAL A 169 17.22 -1.60 2.33
CA VAL A 169 17.25 -0.14 2.46
C VAL A 169 18.49 0.32 3.23
N GLY A 170 18.85 -0.36 4.32
CA GLY A 170 20.07 -0.07 5.09
C GLY A 170 21.33 -0.21 4.27
N LYS A 171 21.49 -1.32 3.51
CA LYS A 171 22.62 -1.53 2.61
C LYS A 171 22.74 -0.41 1.57
N VAL A 172 21.61 0.06 1.01
CA VAL A 172 21.62 1.18 0.06
C VAL A 172 22.00 2.49 0.74
N ALA A 173 21.47 2.77 1.93
CA ALA A 173 21.74 4.01 2.67
C ALA A 173 23.20 4.16 3.11
N MET A 174 23.88 3.06 3.39
CA MET A 174 25.29 3.01 3.74
C MET A 174 26.23 3.03 2.52
N GLY A 175 25.71 2.75 1.35
CA GLY A 175 26.47 2.69 0.09
C GLY A 175 26.59 4.05 -0.60
N THR A 176 27.22 4.02 -1.78
CA THR A 176 27.28 5.18 -2.68
C THR A 176 25.90 5.43 -3.30
N PRO A 177 25.45 6.70 -3.42
CA PRO A 177 24.21 7.04 -4.12
C PRO A 177 24.17 6.45 -5.54
N VAL A 178 23.08 5.78 -5.88
CA VAL A 178 22.90 5.14 -7.19
C VAL A 178 22.45 6.18 -8.24
N ASN A 179 21.89 7.29 -7.81
CA ASN A 179 21.22 8.29 -8.66
C ASN A 179 20.21 7.63 -9.61
N GLY A 180 19.47 6.68 -9.07
CA GLY A 180 18.55 5.82 -9.81
C GLY A 180 17.66 5.01 -8.88
N THR A 181 17.03 4.00 -9.48
CA THR A 181 16.12 3.08 -8.77
C THR A 181 16.77 1.70 -8.65
N VAL A 182 16.63 1.09 -7.47
CA VAL A 182 16.99 -0.30 -7.18
C VAL A 182 15.72 -1.04 -6.83
N GLU A 183 15.43 -2.16 -7.48
CA GLU A 183 14.31 -3.02 -7.09
C GLU A 183 14.77 -4.12 -6.13
N VAL A 184 13.91 -4.42 -5.15
CA VAL A 184 14.11 -5.50 -4.18
C VAL A 184 12.84 -6.33 -4.06
N GLY A 185 12.98 -7.63 -3.90
CA GLY A 185 11.85 -8.56 -3.78
C GLY A 185 12.16 -9.77 -2.92
N GLY A 186 11.13 -10.57 -2.63
CA GLY A 186 11.31 -11.82 -1.92
C GLY A 186 12.06 -12.87 -2.75
N PRO A 187 12.59 -13.92 -2.10
CA PRO A 187 13.33 -14.97 -2.79
C PRO A 187 12.44 -15.90 -3.62
N GLU A 188 11.13 -15.83 -3.44
CA GLU A 188 10.17 -16.76 -4.03
C GLU A 188 9.07 -16.03 -4.79
N LYS A 189 8.74 -16.54 -5.98
CA LYS A 189 7.58 -16.12 -6.77
C LYS A 189 6.43 -17.09 -6.53
N PHE A 190 5.25 -16.54 -6.31
CA PHE A 190 4.01 -17.28 -6.06
C PHE A 190 2.89 -16.78 -6.96
N ARG A 191 1.72 -17.41 -6.89
CA ARG A 191 0.44 -16.80 -7.24
C ARG A 191 -0.12 -16.07 -6.02
N LEU A 192 -0.75 -14.92 -6.23
CA LEU A 192 -1.27 -14.10 -5.12
C LEU A 192 -2.28 -14.87 -4.26
N ASP A 193 -3.23 -15.56 -4.90
CA ASP A 193 -4.22 -16.41 -4.22
C ASP A 193 -3.56 -17.57 -3.46
N GLU A 194 -2.45 -18.11 -3.95
CA GLU A 194 -1.71 -19.19 -3.30
C GLU A 194 -1.04 -18.72 -1.99
N VAL A 195 -0.36 -17.58 -2.01
CA VAL A 195 0.27 -17.01 -0.79
C VAL A 195 -0.78 -16.70 0.26
N VAL A 196 -1.89 -16.10 -0.14
CA VAL A 196 -2.98 -15.78 0.79
C VAL A 196 -3.57 -17.08 1.37
N ARG A 197 -3.80 -18.10 0.56
CA ARG A 197 -4.31 -19.40 1.01
C ARG A 197 -3.38 -20.06 2.03
N ARG A 198 -2.06 -20.05 1.79
CA ARG A 198 -1.04 -20.56 2.71
C ARG A 198 -1.03 -19.78 4.03
N GLY A 199 -1.08 -18.45 3.95
CA GLY A 199 -1.14 -17.58 5.13
C GLY A 199 -2.37 -17.85 5.98
N LEU A 200 -3.58 -17.88 5.39
CA LEU A 200 -4.83 -18.15 6.08
C LEU A 200 -4.81 -19.53 6.74
N ALA A 201 -4.30 -20.56 6.04
CA ALA A 201 -4.16 -21.90 6.61
C ALA A 201 -3.23 -21.92 7.82
N ALA A 202 -2.07 -21.26 7.76
CA ALA A 202 -1.13 -21.16 8.87
C ALA A 202 -1.70 -20.41 10.09
N TRP A 203 -2.63 -19.48 9.87
CA TRP A 203 -3.31 -18.71 10.93
C TRP A 203 -4.65 -19.30 11.36
N THR A 204 -5.00 -20.51 10.88
CA THR A 204 -6.26 -21.20 11.20
C THR A 204 -7.50 -20.37 10.84
N ASP A 205 -7.41 -19.59 9.75
CA ASP A 205 -8.51 -18.79 9.20
C ASP A 205 -9.28 -19.64 8.19
N SER A 206 -10.57 -19.85 8.42
CA SER A 206 -11.42 -20.80 7.67
C SER A 206 -11.98 -20.23 6.36
N ARG A 207 -11.63 -19.01 5.96
CA ARG A 207 -12.11 -18.42 4.73
C ARG A 207 -11.60 -19.17 3.51
N GLU A 208 -12.48 -19.36 2.52
CA GLU A 208 -12.16 -19.96 1.23
C GLU A 208 -11.45 -18.94 0.32
N VAL A 209 -10.28 -19.28 -0.21
CA VAL A 209 -9.58 -18.44 -1.20
C VAL A 209 -9.94 -18.89 -2.61
N VAL A 210 -10.53 -17.97 -3.38
CA VAL A 210 -11.00 -18.19 -4.75
C VAL A 210 -10.13 -17.40 -5.71
N ALA A 211 -9.50 -18.07 -6.67
CA ALA A 211 -8.88 -17.41 -7.82
C ALA A 211 -9.98 -16.88 -8.76
N ASP A 212 -10.02 -15.58 -8.96
CA ASP A 212 -11.05 -14.91 -9.76
C ASP A 212 -10.36 -13.96 -10.76
N PRO A 213 -10.48 -14.20 -12.08
CA PRO A 213 -9.83 -13.36 -13.09
C PRO A 213 -10.36 -11.92 -13.12
N HIS A 214 -11.53 -11.67 -12.53
CA HIS A 214 -12.13 -10.34 -12.44
C HIS A 214 -11.86 -9.64 -11.10
N ALA A 215 -11.22 -10.34 -10.16
CA ALA A 215 -10.84 -9.73 -8.88
C ALA A 215 -9.78 -8.66 -9.10
N ARG A 216 -9.83 -7.63 -8.26
CA ARG A 216 -8.92 -6.48 -8.31
C ARG A 216 -8.00 -6.47 -7.08
N TYR A 217 -6.77 -6.06 -7.28
CA TYR A 217 -5.82 -5.86 -6.21
C TYR A 217 -5.93 -4.41 -5.70
N TYR A 218 -6.45 -4.21 -4.49
CA TYR A 218 -6.76 -2.86 -3.97
C TYR A 218 -7.58 -2.02 -4.97
N GLY A 219 -8.55 -2.64 -5.67
CA GLY A 219 -9.41 -2.02 -6.69
C GLY A 219 -8.77 -1.78 -8.04
N ILE A 220 -7.53 -2.13 -8.21
CA ILE A 220 -6.77 -1.97 -9.44
C ILE A 220 -6.80 -3.27 -10.22
N GLU A 221 -6.95 -3.17 -11.52
CA GLU A 221 -6.70 -4.29 -12.42
C GLU A 221 -5.19 -4.53 -12.53
N VAL A 222 -4.77 -5.77 -12.28
CA VAL A 222 -3.37 -6.15 -12.33
C VAL A 222 -3.13 -7.22 -13.38
N SER A 223 -2.05 -7.06 -14.14
CA SER A 223 -1.59 -8.04 -15.10
C SER A 223 -0.65 -9.06 -14.45
N GLU A 224 -0.27 -10.08 -15.20
CA GLU A 224 0.56 -11.19 -14.76
C GLU A 224 1.83 -10.76 -13.99
N ARG A 225 2.49 -9.67 -14.41
CA ARG A 225 3.76 -9.22 -13.82
C ARG A 225 3.69 -7.90 -13.06
N THR A 226 2.50 -7.40 -12.76
CA THR A 226 2.35 -6.09 -12.10
C THR A 226 3.01 -6.07 -10.71
N LEU A 227 2.93 -7.18 -9.97
CA LEU A 227 3.36 -7.29 -8.57
C LEU A 227 4.69 -8.02 -8.38
N VAL A 228 5.50 -8.13 -9.44
CA VAL A 228 6.84 -8.72 -9.39
C VAL A 228 7.88 -7.74 -9.91
N PRO A 229 9.11 -7.76 -9.37
CA PRO A 229 10.18 -6.87 -9.80
C PRO A 229 10.78 -7.31 -11.13
N GLY A 230 11.71 -6.52 -11.68
CA GLY A 230 12.57 -6.87 -12.79
C GLY A 230 13.49 -8.04 -12.45
N ASP A 231 14.08 -8.62 -13.49
CA ASP A 231 14.91 -9.83 -13.34
C ASP A 231 16.28 -9.52 -12.68
N ASP A 232 16.70 -8.26 -12.61
CA ASP A 232 17.89 -7.74 -11.94
C ASP A 232 17.66 -7.32 -10.48
N ALA A 233 16.46 -7.54 -9.95
CA ALA A 233 16.13 -7.18 -8.58
C ALA A 233 16.99 -7.92 -7.56
N ARG A 234 17.37 -7.23 -6.48
CA ARG A 234 18.05 -7.85 -5.34
C ARG A 234 17.03 -8.60 -4.50
N LEU A 235 17.29 -9.88 -4.25
CA LEU A 235 16.37 -10.73 -3.52
C LEU A 235 16.69 -10.75 -2.02
N GLY A 236 15.64 -10.75 -1.19
CA GLY A 236 15.72 -11.06 0.23
C GLY A 236 16.04 -12.55 0.46
N GLU A 237 16.27 -12.90 1.73
CA GLU A 237 16.66 -14.25 2.12
C GLU A 237 15.52 -15.02 2.80
N THR A 238 14.57 -14.29 3.41
CA THR A 238 13.50 -14.89 4.22
C THR A 238 12.44 -15.52 3.33
N ARG A 239 12.32 -16.84 3.40
CA ARG A 239 11.26 -17.59 2.70
C ARG A 239 9.93 -17.45 3.42
N PHE A 240 8.82 -17.48 2.67
CA PHE A 240 7.49 -17.27 3.24
C PHE A 240 7.13 -18.31 4.29
N GLU A 241 7.38 -19.59 4.04
CA GLU A 241 7.10 -20.67 5.01
C GLU A 241 7.91 -20.49 6.31
N THR A 242 9.17 -20.09 6.21
CA THR A 242 10.00 -19.78 7.37
C THR A 242 9.41 -18.58 8.14
N TRP A 243 9.03 -17.52 7.43
CA TRP A 243 8.43 -16.34 8.05
C TRP A 243 7.12 -16.67 8.79
N LEU A 244 6.29 -17.58 8.27
CA LEU A 244 5.05 -18.00 8.91
C LEU A 244 5.27 -18.61 10.31
N THR A 245 6.45 -19.15 10.59
CA THR A 245 6.81 -19.70 11.93
C THR A 245 7.27 -18.62 12.92
N LEU A 246 7.57 -17.41 12.46
CA LEU A 246 8.11 -16.34 13.30
C LEU A 246 7.02 -15.60 14.10
N PRO A 247 7.38 -14.97 15.26
CA PRO A 247 6.45 -14.12 16.01
C PRO A 247 5.85 -12.98 15.17
N ALA A 248 6.59 -12.43 14.19
CA ALA A 248 6.13 -11.40 13.27
C ALA A 248 4.90 -11.83 12.46
N SER A 249 4.83 -13.10 12.03
CA SER A 249 3.68 -13.65 11.32
C SER A 249 2.43 -13.70 12.21
N LYS A 250 2.57 -14.11 13.48
CA LYS A 250 1.47 -14.11 14.44
C LYS A 250 0.98 -12.71 14.76
N ALA A 251 1.89 -11.74 14.87
CA ALA A 251 1.55 -10.33 15.05
C ALA A 251 0.81 -9.77 13.84
N ALA A 252 1.23 -10.10 12.62
CA ALA A 252 0.56 -9.69 11.39
C ALA A 252 -0.86 -10.28 11.27
N ALA A 253 -1.03 -11.55 11.68
CA ALA A 253 -2.34 -12.20 11.71
C ALA A 253 -3.30 -11.58 12.75
N ALA A 254 -2.77 -11.11 13.88
CA ALA A 254 -3.53 -10.47 14.94
C ALA A 254 -3.78 -8.98 14.71
N ALA A 255 -3.04 -8.35 13.82
CA ALA A 255 -3.22 -6.93 13.48
C ALA A 255 -4.59 -6.75 12.84
N LEU A 256 -5.51 -6.14 13.59
CA LEU A 256 -6.81 -5.76 13.08
C LEU A 256 -6.62 -4.76 11.92
N VAL A 257 -7.56 -4.77 10.97
CA VAL A 257 -7.67 -3.94 9.77
C VAL A 257 -7.42 -2.43 10.02
N HIS A 258 -7.46 -1.97 11.27
CA HIS A 258 -7.19 -0.59 11.69
C HIS A 258 -5.76 -0.09 11.44
N SER A 259 -4.80 -0.99 11.20
CA SER A 259 -3.43 -0.59 10.82
C SER A 259 -3.29 -0.27 9.33
N PHE A 260 -4.29 -0.64 8.54
CA PHE A 260 -4.45 -0.29 7.13
C PHE A 260 -5.86 0.26 6.96
N PRO A 261 -6.07 1.57 7.08
CA PRO A 261 -7.36 2.14 6.76
C PRO A 261 -7.65 1.84 5.28
N VAL A 262 -8.55 0.89 5.07
CA VAL A 262 -9.14 0.65 3.75
C VAL A 262 -9.87 1.94 3.38
N PRO A 263 -9.65 2.55 2.21
CA PRO A 263 -10.38 3.73 1.81
C PRO A 263 -11.88 3.46 1.92
N LEU A 264 -12.60 4.30 2.67
CA LEU A 264 -14.07 4.19 2.77
C LEU A 264 -14.71 4.22 1.39
N ALA A 265 -14.09 4.92 0.44
CA ALA A 265 -14.43 4.92 -0.98
C ALA A 265 -14.43 3.52 -1.61
N PHE A 266 -13.60 2.59 -1.13
CA PHE A 266 -13.56 1.21 -1.57
C PHE A 266 -14.81 0.45 -1.13
N VAL A 267 -15.23 0.67 0.12
CA VAL A 267 -16.43 0.04 0.69
C VAL A 267 -17.68 0.63 0.03
N VAL A 268 -17.74 1.93 -0.21
CA VAL A 268 -18.87 2.62 -0.83
C VAL A 268 -19.03 2.25 -2.30
N ARG A 269 -17.98 2.26 -3.12
CA ARG A 269 -18.03 1.78 -4.51
C ARG A 269 -18.45 0.31 -4.61
N ARG A 270 -18.05 -0.50 -3.65
CA ARG A 270 -18.45 -1.91 -3.60
C ARG A 270 -19.94 -2.07 -3.33
N LEU A 271 -20.51 -1.25 -2.44
CA LEU A 271 -21.95 -1.22 -2.15
C LEU A 271 -22.76 -0.68 -3.34
N GLU A 272 -22.24 0.29 -4.08
CA GLU A 272 -22.88 0.82 -5.28
C GLU A 272 -22.87 -0.20 -6.44
N ASN A 273 -21.75 -0.88 -6.69
CA ASN A 273 -21.67 -1.94 -7.68
C ASN A 273 -22.52 -3.17 -7.33
N SER A 274 -22.67 -3.48 -6.04
CA SER A 274 -23.57 -4.57 -5.61
C SER A 274 -25.04 -4.21 -5.80
N ARG A 275 -25.40 -2.92 -5.73
CA ARG A 275 -26.78 -2.44 -5.99
C ARG A 275 -27.10 -2.40 -7.49
N SER A 276 -26.11 -2.20 -8.36
CA SER A 276 -26.33 -2.21 -9.82
C SER A 276 -26.49 -3.61 -10.43
N MET A 277 -26.20 -4.68 -9.68
CA MET A 277 -26.43 -6.07 -10.09
C MET A 277 -27.79 -6.64 -9.70
N LEU A 278 -28.64 -5.86 -9.03
CA LEU A 278 -30.03 -6.27 -8.83
C LEU A 278 -30.81 -6.01 -10.13
N PRO A 279 -31.53 -7.01 -10.67
CA PRO A 279 -32.38 -6.77 -11.85
C PRO A 279 -33.40 -5.67 -11.53
N PRO A 280 -33.76 -4.83 -12.50
CA PRO A 280 -34.76 -3.77 -12.28
C PRO A 280 -36.04 -4.40 -11.80
N ILE A 281 -36.54 -3.95 -10.65
CA ILE A 281 -37.86 -4.30 -10.15
C ILE A 281 -38.84 -3.67 -11.13
N LEU A 282 -39.41 -4.50 -12.01
CA LEU A 282 -40.47 -4.08 -12.93
C LEU A 282 -41.64 -3.56 -12.08
N PRO A 283 -42.15 -2.35 -12.33
CA PRO A 283 -43.33 -1.87 -11.63
C PRO A 283 -44.50 -2.79 -11.94
N ALA A 284 -45.20 -3.24 -10.91
CA ALA A 284 -46.42 -4.03 -11.03
C ALA A 284 -47.41 -3.34 -11.97
N ARG A 285 -47.87 -4.02 -13.00
CA ARG A 285 -48.95 -3.51 -13.88
C ARG A 285 -50.16 -3.25 -13.04
N PRO A 286 -50.82 -2.06 -13.16
CA PRO A 286 -52.05 -1.84 -12.50
C PRO A 286 -53.12 -2.76 -13.11
N THR A 287 -53.78 -3.55 -12.28
CA THR A 287 -54.95 -4.36 -12.66
C THR A 287 -56.06 -3.43 -13.11
N ALA A 288 -56.44 -3.53 -14.36
CA ALA A 288 -57.58 -2.78 -14.93
C ALA A 288 -58.87 -3.14 -14.17
N ALA A 289 -59.42 -2.18 -13.43
CA ALA A 289 -60.70 -2.29 -12.82
C ALA A 289 -61.78 -2.29 -13.93
N LEU A 290 -62.55 -3.38 -13.97
CA LEU A 290 -63.70 -3.53 -14.88
C LEU A 290 -64.76 -2.51 -14.51
N VAL A 291 -64.88 -1.43 -15.28
CA VAL A 291 -65.96 -0.45 -15.15
C VAL A 291 -67.21 -1.06 -15.76
N LYS A 292 -68.17 -1.47 -14.94
CA LYS A 292 -69.50 -1.85 -15.38
C LYS A 292 -70.25 -0.60 -15.83
N THR A 293 -70.44 -0.43 -17.13
CA THR A 293 -71.36 0.58 -17.71
C THR A 293 -72.82 0.17 -17.49
N ARG A 294 -73.58 1.01 -16.81
CA ARG A 294 -75.05 0.92 -16.71
C ARG A 294 -75.65 1.41 -18.02
N PRO A 295 -76.71 0.76 -18.53
CA PRO A 295 -77.43 1.27 -19.72
C PRO A 295 -78.31 2.46 -19.35
N ALA A 296 -78.37 3.44 -20.27
CA ALA A 296 -79.20 4.63 -20.16
C ALA A 296 -80.70 4.34 -20.41
N PRO A 297 -81.62 5.07 -19.77
CA PRO A 297 -83.04 4.88 -19.98
C PRO A 297 -83.54 5.48 -21.32
N ARG A 298 -84.37 4.70 -22.01
CA ARG A 298 -85.04 5.10 -23.25
C ARG A 298 -86.18 6.11 -22.89
N PHE A 299 -86.10 7.29 -23.46
CA PHE A 299 -87.27 8.17 -23.52
C PHE A 299 -88.15 7.75 -24.71
N ALA A 300 -89.41 7.47 -24.41
CA ALA A 300 -90.46 7.31 -25.39
C ALA A 300 -91.03 8.67 -25.79
N ARG A 301 -91.20 8.92 -27.08
CA ARG A 301 -92.00 10.01 -27.60
C ARG A 301 -93.44 9.50 -27.78
N GLY A 302 -94.39 10.20 -27.26
CA GLY A 302 -95.72 10.31 -27.67
C GLY A 302 -96.05 11.74 -28.08
#